data_1ff2431a1bd57e78f47436114a552f0b
#
_entry.id   1ff2431a1bd57e78f47436114a552f0b
#
_cell.length_a   1.000
_cell.length_b   1.000
_cell.length_c   1.000
_cell.angle_alpha   90.00
_cell.angle_beta   90.00
_cell.angle_gamma   90.00
#
_symmetry.space_group_name_H-M   'P 1'
#
loop_
_entity.id
_entity.type
_entity.pdbx_description
1 polymer ?
#
loop_
_entity_poly.entity_id
_entity_poly.type
_entity_poly.pdbx_seq_one_letter_code
_entity_poly.pdbx_strand_id
1 'polypeptide(L)'
;MGVIIMNWITLPTLVLLLLFNNGTSQSIIKTLPGYLDTLPIKLETGYVGVGENDETQLFYYFVESENNPRTDPLLLWMTGGPGCSSLSSLIYEIGPLSFDVANFYGSLPSILLNPHSWTKAKTHFAPCMI
;
A
#
# COMPACT_ATOMS: atom_id res chain seq x y z
N MET A 1 -9.71 -18.29 -50.17
CA MET A 1 -8.54 -18.63 -49.35
C MET A 1 -7.79 -17.32 -49.08
N GLY A 2 -8.12 -16.69 -47.96
CA GLY A 2 -7.54 -15.39 -47.59
C GLY A 2 -6.23 -15.59 -46.85
N VAL A 3 -5.13 -15.14 -47.44
CA VAL A 3 -3.81 -15.14 -46.80
C VAL A 3 -3.77 -13.94 -45.87
N ILE A 4 -3.76 -14.19 -44.57
CA ILE A 4 -3.50 -13.14 -43.57
C ILE A 4 -1.99 -12.84 -43.65
N ILE A 5 -1.66 -11.75 -44.36
CA ILE A 5 -0.29 -11.22 -44.33
C ILE A 5 -0.09 -10.61 -42.94
N MET A 6 0.49 -11.40 -42.04
CA MET A 6 0.94 -10.92 -40.75
C MET A 6 2.14 -9.99 -40.98
N ASN A 7 1.85 -8.68 -40.93
CA ASN A 7 2.83 -7.64 -41.14
C ASN A 7 3.85 -7.69 -39.98
N TRP A 8 5.14 -7.73 -40.26
CA TRP A 8 6.23 -7.79 -39.28
C TRP A 8 6.20 -6.65 -38.24
N ILE A 9 5.38 -5.63 -38.51
CA ILE A 9 5.17 -4.46 -37.62
C ILE A 9 4.03 -4.72 -36.62
N THR A 10 3.04 -5.55 -36.95
CA THR A 10 1.86 -5.77 -36.08
C THR A 10 2.18 -6.68 -34.91
N LEU A 11 3.09 -7.64 -35.06
CA LEU A 11 3.48 -8.53 -33.98
C LEU A 11 4.26 -7.80 -32.86
N PRO A 12 5.32 -7.01 -33.16
CA PRO A 12 6.01 -6.26 -32.10
C PRO A 12 5.16 -5.15 -31.47
N THR A 13 4.26 -4.52 -32.23
CA THR A 13 3.32 -3.55 -31.65
C THR A 13 2.28 -4.21 -30.74
N LEU A 14 1.78 -5.39 -31.10
CA LEU A 14 0.88 -6.15 -30.23
C LEU A 14 1.61 -6.65 -28.97
N VAL A 15 2.84 -7.13 -29.12
CA VAL A 15 3.67 -7.54 -27.97
C VAL A 15 4.02 -6.34 -27.10
N LEU A 16 4.32 -5.19 -27.68
CA LEU A 16 4.56 -3.95 -26.94
C LEU A 16 3.32 -3.51 -26.18
N LEU A 17 2.13 -3.55 -26.79
CA LEU A 17 0.85 -3.25 -26.14
C LEU A 17 0.51 -4.25 -25.04
N LEU A 18 0.92 -5.51 -25.14
CA LEU A 18 0.75 -6.51 -24.08
C LEU A 18 1.76 -6.32 -22.94
N LEU A 19 2.92 -5.71 -23.22
CA LEU A 19 3.92 -5.35 -22.21
C LEU A 19 3.55 -4.06 -21.47
N PHE A 20 2.72 -3.20 -22.04
CA PHE A 20 2.01 -2.14 -21.31
C PHE A 20 0.79 -2.69 -20.57
N ASN A 21 0.91 -3.86 -19.95
CA ASN A 21 0.04 -4.19 -18.85
C ASN A 21 0.26 -3.09 -17.81
N ASN A 22 -0.80 -2.36 -17.55
CA ASN A 22 -0.92 -1.42 -16.45
C ASN A 22 -0.25 -2.04 -15.23
N GLY A 23 1.00 -1.66 -14.98
CA GLY A 23 1.67 -2.02 -13.76
C GLY A 23 0.82 -1.40 -12.67
N THR A 24 -0.03 -2.20 -12.04
CA THR A 24 -0.67 -1.78 -10.82
C THR A 24 0.46 -1.43 -9.90
N SER A 25 0.61 -0.15 -9.59
CA SER A 25 1.64 0.33 -8.65
C SER A 25 1.35 -0.11 -7.22
N GLN A 26 0.57 -1.15 -7.08
CA GLN A 26 -0.01 -1.73 -5.88
C GLN A 26 0.77 -2.98 -5.46
N SER A 27 1.20 -3.04 -4.22
CA SER A 27 1.94 -4.17 -3.64
C SER A 27 1.35 -4.60 -2.31
N ILE A 28 1.11 -5.91 -2.16
CA ILE A 28 0.72 -6.49 -0.86
C ILE A 28 1.99 -6.81 -0.09
N ILE A 29 2.11 -6.21 1.08
CA ILE A 29 3.26 -6.38 1.98
C ILE A 29 2.96 -7.53 2.94
N LYS A 30 3.71 -8.60 2.83
CA LYS A 30 3.55 -9.80 3.68
C LYS A 30 4.54 -9.84 4.84
N THR A 31 5.69 -9.20 4.70
CA THR A 31 6.76 -9.20 5.69
C THR A 31 7.34 -7.80 5.82
N LEU A 32 7.80 -7.45 7.01
CA LEU A 32 8.49 -6.19 7.27
C LEU A 32 9.80 -6.47 7.99
N PRO A 33 10.88 -5.73 7.69
CA PRO A 33 12.09 -5.76 8.50
C PRO A 33 11.75 -5.40 9.95
N GLY A 34 12.22 -6.22 10.90
CA GLY A 34 11.91 -6.05 12.32
C GLY A 34 10.66 -6.77 12.82
N TYR A 35 9.86 -7.36 11.92
CA TYR A 35 8.79 -8.29 12.26
C TYR A 35 9.22 -9.72 11.96
N LEU A 36 9.12 -10.61 12.93
CA LEU A 36 9.72 -11.96 12.86
C LEU A 36 9.00 -12.91 11.91
N ASP A 37 7.76 -12.63 11.56
CA ASP A 37 6.89 -13.55 10.85
C ASP A 37 6.14 -12.86 9.70
N THR A 38 5.22 -13.57 9.07
CA THR A 38 4.27 -12.97 8.14
C THR A 38 3.30 -12.07 8.88
N LEU A 39 3.04 -10.87 8.36
CA LEU A 39 2.09 -9.94 8.95
C LEU A 39 0.70 -10.59 9.02
N PRO A 40 0.04 -10.59 10.18
CA PRO A 40 -1.32 -11.13 10.31
C PRO A 40 -2.39 -10.17 9.80
N ILE A 41 -2.00 -9.00 9.34
CA ILE A 41 -2.85 -7.96 8.74
C ILE A 41 -2.60 -7.90 7.24
N LYS A 42 -3.60 -7.50 6.48
CA LYS A 42 -3.43 -7.21 5.06
C LYS A 42 -3.02 -5.75 4.89
N LEU A 43 -1.74 -5.57 4.64
CA LEU A 43 -1.14 -4.27 4.33
C LEU A 43 -0.83 -4.18 2.84
N GLU A 44 -1.28 -3.12 2.23
CA GLU A 44 -1.07 -2.82 0.82
C GLU A 44 -0.45 -1.44 0.69
N THR A 45 0.41 -1.27 -0.29
CA THR A 45 1.01 0.02 -0.64
C THR A 45 0.86 0.26 -2.14
N GLY A 46 0.81 1.51 -2.52
CA GLY A 46 0.74 1.87 -3.93
C GLY A 46 0.80 3.36 -4.16
N TYR A 47 0.58 3.71 -5.40
CA TYR A 47 0.45 5.09 -5.84
C TYR A 47 -0.90 5.29 -6.51
N VAL A 48 -1.48 6.45 -6.28
CA VAL A 48 -2.67 6.92 -6.97
C VAL A 48 -2.37 8.26 -7.63
N GLY A 49 -2.65 8.34 -8.93
CA GLY A 49 -2.51 9.57 -9.69
C GLY A 49 -3.64 10.55 -9.37
N VAL A 50 -3.31 11.81 -9.25
CA VAL A 50 -4.26 12.92 -9.07
C VAL A 50 -3.92 14.04 -10.03
N GLY A 51 -4.92 14.89 -10.35
CA GLY A 51 -4.83 15.89 -11.39
C GLY A 51 -5.45 15.42 -12.71
N GLU A 52 -5.48 16.30 -13.72
CA GLU A 52 -6.15 16.00 -14.99
C GLU A 52 -5.47 14.89 -15.80
N ASN A 53 -4.15 14.71 -15.63
CA ASN A 53 -3.34 13.73 -16.37
C ASN A 53 -2.50 12.86 -15.44
N ASP A 54 -2.92 12.66 -14.18
CA ASP A 54 -2.18 11.90 -13.15
C ASP A 54 -0.74 12.45 -12.93
N GLU A 55 -0.55 13.75 -13.10
CA GLU A 55 0.76 14.39 -13.01
C GLU A 55 1.34 14.37 -11.59
N THR A 56 0.50 14.18 -10.59
CA THR A 56 0.90 14.04 -9.20
C THR A 56 0.57 12.63 -8.73
N GLN A 57 1.56 11.95 -8.15
CA GLN A 57 1.39 10.60 -7.62
C GLN A 57 1.39 10.65 -6.10
N LEU A 58 0.28 10.27 -5.48
CA LEU A 58 0.16 10.14 -4.03
C LEU A 58 0.48 8.71 -3.61
N PHE A 59 1.46 8.55 -2.74
CA PHE A 59 1.76 7.25 -2.13
C PHE A 59 0.77 6.98 -0.99
N TYR A 60 0.27 5.75 -0.92
CA TYR A 60 -0.62 5.33 0.16
C TYR A 60 -0.17 4.03 0.83
N TYR A 61 -0.53 3.88 2.07
CA TYR A 61 -0.69 2.61 2.74
C TYR A 61 -2.18 2.30 2.83
N PHE A 62 -2.57 1.06 2.68
CA PHE A 62 -3.93 0.61 2.93
C PHE A 62 -3.88 -0.59 3.85
N VAL A 63 -4.59 -0.51 4.97
CA VAL A 63 -4.74 -1.63 5.90
C VAL A 63 -6.20 -2.04 5.96
N GLU A 64 -6.45 -3.28 5.62
CA GLU A 64 -7.79 -3.84 5.63
C GLU A 64 -8.30 -4.01 7.07
N SER A 65 -9.60 -3.80 7.28
CA SER A 65 -10.22 -4.06 8.58
C SER A 65 -10.03 -5.51 8.99
N GLU A 66 -9.70 -5.72 10.27
CA GLU A 66 -9.55 -7.04 10.86
C GLU A 66 -10.90 -7.67 11.29
N ASN A 67 -12.00 -6.91 11.19
CA ASN A 67 -13.33 -7.36 11.63
C ASN A 67 -14.19 -7.85 10.45
N ASN A 68 -14.71 -6.96 9.64
CA ASN A 68 -15.53 -7.32 8.47
C ASN A 68 -15.12 -6.51 7.23
N PRO A 69 -14.10 -6.98 6.49
CA PRO A 69 -13.55 -6.24 5.35
C PRO A 69 -14.54 -5.92 4.23
N ARG A 70 -15.69 -6.61 4.18
CA ARG A 70 -16.67 -6.39 3.11
C ARG A 70 -17.61 -5.23 3.38
N THR A 71 -17.80 -4.85 4.63
CA THR A 71 -18.83 -3.90 5.05
C THR A 71 -18.30 -2.76 5.89
N ASP A 72 -17.09 -2.90 6.42
CA ASP A 72 -16.51 -1.88 7.27
C ASP A 72 -16.10 -0.65 6.44
N PRO A 73 -16.29 0.56 6.97
CA PRO A 73 -16.02 1.80 6.25
C PRO A 73 -14.51 2.01 6.04
N LEU A 74 -14.18 2.77 4.99
CA LEU A 74 -12.83 3.25 4.74
C LEU A 74 -12.61 4.59 5.44
N LEU A 75 -11.55 4.68 6.23
CA LEU A 75 -11.04 5.92 6.81
C LEU A 75 -9.79 6.37 6.07
N LEU A 76 -9.88 7.48 5.36
CA LEU A 76 -8.72 8.17 4.83
C LEU A 76 -8.11 9.04 5.93
N TRP A 77 -6.86 8.76 6.29
CA TRP A 77 -6.15 9.51 7.32
C TRP A 77 -5.00 10.31 6.71
N MET A 78 -5.05 11.61 6.86
CA MET A 78 -4.01 12.53 6.38
C MET A 78 -3.28 13.14 7.57
N THR A 79 -2.02 12.80 7.72
CA THR A 79 -1.16 13.40 8.75
C THR A 79 -0.62 14.73 8.25
N GLY A 80 -0.71 15.75 9.08
CA GLY A 80 -0.44 17.13 8.68
C GLY A 80 1.02 17.48 8.46
N GLY A 81 1.22 18.58 7.77
CA GLY A 81 2.49 19.20 7.40
C GLY A 81 2.94 18.81 5.98
N PRO A 82 3.08 19.77 5.05
CA PRO A 82 3.63 19.47 3.72
C PRO A 82 4.99 18.77 3.83
N GLY A 83 5.16 17.66 3.10
CA GLY A 83 6.38 16.86 3.13
C GLY A 83 6.52 15.90 4.32
N CYS A 84 5.51 15.77 5.18
CA CYS A 84 5.52 14.75 6.24
C CYS A 84 5.04 13.40 5.70
N SER A 85 5.68 12.33 6.19
CA SER A 85 5.29 10.96 5.85
C SER A 85 4.13 10.50 6.73
N SER A 86 3.09 9.94 6.14
CA SER A 86 2.00 9.28 6.86
C SER A 86 2.40 7.94 7.51
N LEU A 87 3.66 7.57 7.43
CA LEU A 87 4.22 6.42 8.14
C LEU A 87 4.03 6.54 9.67
N SER A 88 4.07 7.77 10.19
CA SER A 88 3.80 8.04 11.62
C SER A 88 2.43 7.52 12.05
N SER A 89 1.42 7.70 11.23
CA SER A 89 0.06 7.23 11.52
C SER A 89 -0.03 5.71 11.57
N LEU A 90 0.74 5.02 10.71
CA LEU A 90 0.77 3.57 10.66
C LEU A 90 1.42 2.95 11.91
N ILE A 91 2.42 3.64 12.50
CA ILE A 91 3.30 3.08 13.53
C ILE A 91 3.10 3.73 14.91
N TYR A 92 2.80 5.02 14.99
CA TYR A 92 2.77 5.76 16.27
C TYR A 92 1.38 6.23 16.70
N GLU A 93 0.40 6.20 15.81
CA GLU A 93 -0.92 6.74 16.11
C GLU A 93 -1.97 5.61 16.21
N ILE A 94 -2.78 5.47 15.18
CA ILE A 94 -3.96 4.60 15.16
C ILE A 94 -3.78 3.35 14.31
N GLY A 95 -2.66 3.24 13.64
CA GLY A 95 -2.33 2.10 12.78
C GLY A 95 -2.06 0.80 13.53
N PRO A 96 -1.95 -0.31 12.82
CA PRO A 96 -1.85 -1.64 13.42
C PRO A 96 -0.45 -2.03 13.90
N LEU A 97 0.54 -1.18 13.66
CA LEU A 97 1.94 -1.46 13.97
C LEU A 97 2.47 -0.49 15.02
N SER A 98 3.49 -0.90 15.74
CA SER A 98 4.27 -0.04 16.65
C SER A 98 5.71 -0.54 16.74
N PHE A 99 6.66 0.36 17.05
CA PHE A 99 8.02 -0.06 17.35
C PHE A 99 8.15 -0.47 18.82
N ASP A 100 8.92 -1.54 19.07
CA ASP A 100 9.36 -1.91 20.42
C ASP A 100 10.52 -0.99 20.84
N VAL A 101 10.16 0.19 21.33
CA VAL A 101 11.13 1.19 21.78
C VAL A 101 11.80 0.76 23.09
N ALA A 102 11.09 0.01 23.94
CA ALA A 102 11.59 -0.42 25.24
C ALA A 102 12.76 -1.38 25.14
N ASN A 103 12.78 -2.21 24.09
CA ASN A 103 13.84 -3.21 23.84
C ASN A 103 14.74 -2.81 22.66
N PHE A 104 14.87 -1.53 22.38
CA PHE A 104 15.73 -1.05 21.31
C PHE A 104 17.17 -0.88 21.78
N TYR A 105 18.11 -1.63 21.20
CA TYR A 105 19.54 -1.63 21.53
C TYR A 105 20.44 -1.14 20.37
N GLY A 106 19.93 -0.21 19.55
CA GLY A 106 20.74 0.47 18.53
C GLY A 106 20.87 -0.27 17.19
N SER A 107 20.06 -1.30 16.96
CA SER A 107 19.94 -2.01 15.67
C SER A 107 18.59 -1.70 15.00
N LEU A 108 18.11 -2.57 14.13
CA LEU A 108 16.77 -2.46 13.56
C LEU A 108 15.73 -2.65 14.68
N PRO A 109 14.80 -1.70 14.90
CA PRO A 109 13.78 -1.84 15.93
C PRO A 109 12.82 -2.98 15.57
N SER A 110 12.43 -3.75 16.57
CA SER A 110 11.38 -4.76 16.42
C SER A 110 10.03 -4.08 16.21
N ILE A 111 9.21 -4.70 15.39
CA ILE A 111 7.83 -4.27 15.13
C ILE A 111 6.87 -5.15 15.94
N LEU A 112 5.97 -4.51 16.64
CA LEU A 112 4.89 -5.12 17.40
C LEU A 112 3.53 -4.77 16.76
N LEU A 113 2.53 -5.59 17.02
CA LEU A 113 1.15 -5.29 16.67
C LEU A 113 0.54 -4.34 17.70
N ASN A 114 -0.13 -3.31 17.24
CA ASN A 114 -0.87 -2.40 18.10
C ASN A 114 -2.23 -3.04 18.50
N PRO A 115 -2.45 -3.36 19.78
CA PRO A 115 -3.72 -3.94 20.23
C PRO A 115 -4.90 -2.97 20.14
N HIS A 116 -4.63 -1.67 20.07
CA HIS A 116 -5.62 -0.60 20.02
C HIS A 116 -5.79 0.01 18.62
N SER A 117 -5.33 -0.69 17.59
CA SER A 117 -5.48 -0.23 16.22
C SER A 117 -6.95 -0.01 15.83
N TRP A 118 -7.19 1.02 15.04
CA TRP A 118 -8.51 1.29 14.48
C TRP A 118 -8.97 0.24 13.46
N THR A 119 -8.05 -0.53 12.88
CA THR A 119 -8.40 -1.68 12.03
C THR A 119 -9.19 -2.75 12.77
N LYS A 120 -9.03 -2.82 14.10
CA LYS A 120 -9.83 -3.68 14.99
C LYS A 120 -11.19 -3.08 15.35
N ALA A 121 -11.34 -1.77 15.19
CA ALA A 121 -12.57 -1.03 15.49
C ALA A 121 -13.51 -0.90 14.28
N LYS A 122 -13.53 -1.89 13.37
CA LYS A 122 -14.39 -1.96 12.19
C LYS A 122 -14.11 -0.87 11.15
N THR A 123 -12.85 -0.62 10.85
CA THR A 123 -12.47 0.43 9.91
C THR A 123 -11.28 -0.02 9.07
N HIS A 124 -11.37 0.17 7.75
CA HIS A 124 -10.18 0.17 6.90
C HIS A 124 -9.41 1.47 7.12
N PHE A 125 -8.11 1.39 7.14
CA PHE A 125 -7.27 2.53 7.41
C PHE A 125 -6.33 2.80 6.24
N ALA A 126 -6.39 4.00 5.68
CA ALA A 126 -5.55 4.41 4.57
C ALA A 126 -4.84 5.74 4.88
N PRO A 127 -3.64 5.71 5.48
CA PRO A 127 -2.79 6.89 5.58
C PRO A 127 -2.19 7.22 4.20
N CYS A 128 -2.24 8.49 3.83
CA CYS A 128 -1.76 9.00 2.56
C CYS A 128 -0.66 10.03 2.78
N MET A 129 0.39 10.00 1.95
CA MET A 129 1.40 11.06 1.89
C MET A 129 0.96 12.15 0.91
N ILE A 130 1.05 13.39 1.29
CA ILE A 130 0.82 14.57 0.47
C ILE A 130 2.14 15.33 0.28
#